data_ef4db34f8d43560d501e443d3671d8e4
#
_entry.id   ef4db34f8d43560d501e443d3671d8e4
#
_cell.length_a   1.000
_cell.length_b   1.000
_cell.length_c   1.000
_cell.angle_alpha   90.00
_cell.angle_beta   90.00
_cell.angle_gamma   90.00
#
_symmetry.space_group_name_H-M   'P 1'
#
loop_
_entity.id
_entity.type
_entity.pdbx_description
1 polymer ?
#
loop_
_entity_poly.entity_id
_entity_poly.type
_entity_poly.pdbx_seq_one_letter_code
_entity_poly.pdbx_strand_id
1 'polypeptide(L)'
;GIAPTGPRKARPDDGLRAVFANAYPVAYLRALGLAAEGEPEFEVGRRRVRAAATTVAYEAGGGAFRTWADAREGRGLTHDITGGRARARGADVPVRAPAEAADLLLALAREHDLAVFEFFETDEAGHARSMERALEALARLDAFLRRLVAGLGPEDGLVVASDHGNVEDLSLRNHTRAPVPVLGFGRAAGRVEAVK
;
A
#
# COMPACT_ATOMS: atom_id res chain seq x y z
N GLY A 1 -14.38 25.45 -4.56
CA GLY A 1 -14.65 24.89 -5.87
C GLY A 1 -13.35 24.37 -6.44
N ILE A 2 -13.16 23.01 -6.43
CA ILE A 2 -12.05 22.35 -7.13
C ILE A 2 -12.55 22.14 -8.55
N ALA A 3 -11.88 22.75 -9.51
CA ALA A 3 -12.21 22.59 -10.93
C ALA A 3 -12.01 21.11 -11.35
N PRO A 4 -12.92 20.54 -12.15
CA PRO A 4 -12.71 19.20 -12.69
C PRO A 4 -11.54 19.28 -13.67
N THR A 5 -10.48 18.55 -13.38
CA THR A 5 -9.41 18.31 -14.35
C THR A 5 -9.97 17.47 -15.48
N GLY A 6 -9.99 18.03 -16.70
CA GLY A 6 -10.39 17.31 -17.91
C GLY A 6 -9.53 16.06 -18.15
N PRO A 7 -9.93 15.21 -19.13
CA PRO A 7 -9.22 13.96 -19.40
C PRO A 7 -7.74 14.22 -19.64
N ARG A 8 -6.88 13.51 -18.90
CA ARG A 8 -5.42 13.61 -19.08
C ARG A 8 -5.07 13.20 -20.50
N LYS A 9 -4.55 14.12 -21.28
CA LYS A 9 -3.98 13.80 -22.61
C LYS A 9 -2.75 12.95 -22.37
N ALA A 10 -2.75 11.72 -22.87
CA ALA A 10 -1.56 10.90 -22.96
C ALA A 10 -0.46 11.69 -23.69
N ARG A 11 0.71 11.83 -23.09
CA ARG A 11 1.88 12.40 -23.76
C ARG A 11 2.52 11.30 -24.62
N PRO A 12 2.89 11.56 -25.87
CA PRO A 12 3.31 10.52 -26.81
C PRO A 12 4.61 9.78 -26.44
N ASP A 13 5.45 10.30 -25.55
CA ASP A 13 6.81 9.77 -25.29
C ASP A 13 7.11 9.39 -23.83
N ASP A 14 6.17 9.58 -22.91
CA ASP A 14 6.39 9.21 -21.52
C ASP A 14 5.69 7.88 -21.23
N GLY A 15 6.45 6.85 -20.86
CA GLY A 15 5.90 5.60 -20.33
C GLY A 15 4.94 5.85 -19.16
N LEU A 16 4.12 4.86 -18.79
CA LEU A 16 3.18 4.96 -17.66
C LEU A 16 3.92 5.37 -16.38
N ARG A 17 3.43 6.43 -15.74
CA ARG A 17 3.97 6.90 -14.47
C ARG A 17 3.33 6.09 -13.35
N ALA A 18 4.11 5.22 -12.73
CA ALA A 18 3.67 4.45 -11.57
C ALA A 18 4.21 5.05 -10.27
N VAL A 19 3.46 4.88 -9.18
CA VAL A 19 3.92 5.16 -7.83
C VAL A 19 3.64 3.96 -6.93
N PHE A 20 4.65 3.56 -6.17
CA PHE A 20 4.51 2.65 -5.04
C PHE A 20 4.34 3.54 -3.81
N ALA A 21 3.12 3.60 -3.27
CA ALA A 21 2.76 4.58 -2.24
C ALA A 21 3.27 4.20 -0.85
N ASN A 22 3.70 2.95 -0.64
CA ASN A 22 4.29 2.53 0.63
C ASN A 22 5.61 3.24 0.90
N ALA A 23 5.72 3.79 2.09
CA ALA A 23 6.92 4.43 2.60
C ALA A 23 7.61 3.49 3.59
N TYR A 24 8.91 3.30 3.38
CA TYR A 24 9.74 2.37 4.14
C TYR A 24 10.82 3.09 4.96
N PRO A 25 11.32 2.49 6.03
CA PRO A 25 12.55 2.96 6.65
C PRO A 25 13.72 2.88 5.66
N VAL A 26 14.60 3.86 5.66
CA VAL A 26 15.85 3.83 4.87
C VAL A 26 16.67 2.59 5.21
N ALA A 27 16.74 2.24 6.50
CA ALA A 27 17.41 1.04 6.97
C ALA A 27 16.91 -0.24 6.28
N TYR A 28 15.60 -0.37 6.09
CA TYR A 28 14.99 -1.53 5.42
C TYR A 28 15.32 -1.57 3.93
N LEU A 29 15.18 -0.44 3.22
CA LEU A 29 15.50 -0.36 1.79
C LEU A 29 16.97 -0.71 1.52
N ARG A 30 17.89 -0.17 2.32
CA ARG A 30 19.32 -0.50 2.20
C ARG A 30 19.63 -1.97 2.50
N ALA A 31 18.93 -2.57 3.46
CA ALA A 31 19.08 -4.00 3.77
C ALA A 31 18.58 -4.91 2.62
N LEU A 32 17.69 -4.41 1.78
CA LEU A 32 17.28 -5.05 0.51
C LEU A 32 18.25 -4.79 -0.64
N GLY A 33 19.24 -3.92 -0.47
CA GLY A 33 20.14 -3.47 -1.55
C GLY A 33 19.54 -2.38 -2.43
N LEU A 34 18.44 -1.77 -2.02
CA LEU A 34 17.74 -0.72 -2.75
C LEU A 34 18.33 0.66 -2.44
N ALA A 35 18.33 1.55 -3.43
CA ALA A 35 18.72 2.93 -3.22
C ALA A 35 17.68 3.66 -2.36
N ALA A 36 18.17 4.36 -1.33
CA ALA A 36 17.35 5.20 -0.47
C ALA A 36 18.15 6.39 0.04
N GLU A 37 17.58 7.58 -0.07
CA GLU A 37 18.16 8.81 0.47
C GLU A 37 17.86 8.94 1.96
N GLY A 38 18.77 9.56 2.71
CA GLY A 38 18.66 9.79 4.15
C GLY A 38 19.51 8.84 4.99
N GLU A 39 19.53 9.08 6.30
CA GLU A 39 20.23 8.21 7.25
C GLU A 39 19.33 7.04 7.69
N PRO A 40 19.91 5.84 7.93
CA PRO A 40 19.14 4.72 8.46
C PRO A 40 18.61 5.06 9.86
N GLU A 41 17.33 4.79 10.10
CA GLU A 41 16.65 5.10 11.35
C GLU A 41 17.04 4.10 12.49
N PHE A 42 17.52 2.92 12.10
CA PHE A 42 17.94 1.84 13.01
C PHE A 42 18.84 0.84 12.28
N GLU A 43 19.49 -0.01 13.02
CA GLU A 43 20.24 -1.13 12.45
C GLU A 43 19.31 -2.30 12.14
N VAL A 44 19.35 -2.77 10.91
CA VAL A 44 18.68 -4.02 10.52
C VAL A 44 19.53 -5.19 10.98
N GLY A 45 19.01 -5.98 11.91
CA GLY A 45 19.72 -7.15 12.43
C GLY A 45 20.04 -8.16 11.31
N ARG A 46 20.91 -9.16 11.62
CA ARG A 46 21.41 -10.17 10.67
C ARG A 46 20.34 -11.06 10.01
N ARG A 47 19.07 -10.88 10.30
CA ARG A 47 17.99 -11.58 9.61
C ARG A 47 17.92 -11.12 8.16
N ARG A 48 17.93 -12.09 7.24
CA ARG A 48 17.79 -11.81 5.81
C ARG A 48 16.42 -11.17 5.57
N VAL A 49 16.42 -9.92 5.19
CA VAL A 49 15.23 -9.20 4.72
C VAL A 49 14.89 -9.72 3.34
N ARG A 50 13.62 -9.89 3.05
CA ARG A 50 13.14 -10.32 1.73
C ARG A 50 12.23 -9.24 1.16
N ALA A 51 12.41 -8.94 -0.10
CA ALA A 51 11.50 -8.09 -0.84
C ALA A 51 10.21 -8.82 -1.18
N ALA A 52 9.08 -8.13 -1.14
CA ALA A 52 7.83 -8.62 -1.72
C ALA A 52 7.93 -8.67 -3.26
N ALA A 53 7.08 -9.46 -3.89
CA ALA A 53 7.08 -9.58 -5.37
C ALA A 53 6.81 -8.24 -6.05
N THR A 54 5.93 -7.43 -5.50
CA THR A 54 5.62 -6.07 -5.97
C THR A 54 6.81 -5.12 -5.82
N THR A 55 7.59 -5.23 -4.74
CA THR A 55 8.85 -4.49 -4.55
C THR A 55 9.82 -4.81 -5.67
N VAL A 56 10.03 -6.09 -5.98
CA VAL A 56 10.93 -6.54 -7.06
C VAL A 56 10.43 -6.05 -8.42
N ALA A 57 9.13 -6.14 -8.68
CA ALA A 57 8.56 -5.69 -9.95
C ALA A 57 8.68 -4.16 -10.12
N TYR A 58 8.46 -3.39 -9.06
CA TYR A 58 8.56 -1.93 -9.11
C TYR A 58 10.00 -1.47 -9.30
N GLU A 59 10.97 -2.09 -8.60
CA GLU A 59 12.40 -1.85 -8.81
C GLU A 59 12.83 -2.15 -10.24
N ALA A 60 12.43 -3.31 -10.78
CA ALA A 60 12.76 -3.70 -12.14
C ALA A 60 12.21 -2.73 -13.20
N GLY A 61 11.12 -2.03 -12.90
CA GLY A 61 10.57 -0.92 -13.69
C GLY A 61 11.29 0.41 -13.51
N GLY A 62 12.37 0.47 -12.72
CA GLY A 62 13.11 1.71 -12.45
C GLY A 62 12.43 2.64 -11.45
N GLY A 63 11.46 2.15 -10.70
CA GLY A 63 10.74 2.93 -9.70
C GLY A 63 11.59 3.26 -8.46
N ALA A 64 11.44 4.48 -7.94
CA ALA A 64 12.08 4.93 -6.70
C ALA A 64 11.14 4.72 -5.51
N PHE A 65 11.63 4.04 -4.47
CA PHE A 65 10.86 3.79 -3.26
C PHE A 65 10.76 5.04 -2.37
N ARG A 66 9.64 5.16 -1.69
CA ARG A 66 9.39 6.22 -0.74
C ARG A 66 9.92 5.83 0.64
N THR A 67 10.39 6.84 1.36
CA THR A 67 10.93 6.69 2.71
C THR A 67 9.96 7.24 3.76
N TRP A 68 10.25 7.03 5.04
CA TRP A 68 9.49 7.67 6.11
C TRP A 68 9.55 9.21 6.04
N ALA A 69 10.62 9.79 5.48
CA ALA A 69 10.67 11.21 5.20
C ALA A 69 9.58 11.63 4.19
N ASP A 70 9.36 10.82 3.14
CA ASP A 70 8.25 11.06 2.20
C ASP A 70 6.88 10.95 2.87
N ALA A 71 6.69 9.98 3.77
CA ALA A 71 5.45 9.85 4.53
C ALA A 71 5.18 11.06 5.43
N ARG A 72 6.23 11.61 6.04
CA ARG A 72 6.15 12.84 6.84
C ARG A 72 5.67 14.03 6.00
N GLU A 73 6.14 14.14 4.78
CA GLU A 73 5.80 15.21 3.85
C GLU A 73 4.53 14.96 3.02
N GLY A 74 3.81 13.86 3.29
CA GLY A 74 2.56 13.55 2.59
C GLY A 74 2.75 12.98 1.19
N ARG A 75 3.92 12.43 0.87
CA ARG A 75 4.21 11.79 -0.41
C ARG A 75 4.21 10.27 -0.36
N GLY A 76 3.82 9.67 0.76
CA GLY A 76 3.74 8.22 0.94
C GLY A 76 2.93 7.84 2.17
N LEU A 77 2.61 6.57 2.27
CA LEU A 77 1.88 5.96 3.38
C LEU A 77 2.70 4.84 4.01
N THR A 78 2.63 4.71 5.32
CA THR A 78 3.14 3.52 6.00
C THR A 78 2.21 2.34 5.74
N HIS A 79 2.73 1.11 5.78
CA HIS A 79 1.96 -0.11 5.48
C HIS A 79 0.82 -0.40 6.47
N ASP A 80 0.79 0.29 7.62
CA ASP A 80 -0.30 0.25 8.60
C ASP A 80 -1.40 1.30 8.33
N ILE A 81 -1.36 1.97 7.16
CA ILE A 81 -2.28 3.03 6.74
C ILE A 81 -2.12 4.29 7.59
N THR A 82 -2.17 4.16 8.91
CA THR A 82 -2.30 5.28 9.85
C THR A 82 -0.99 5.91 10.28
N GLY A 83 0.14 5.26 10.12
CA GLY A 83 1.44 5.71 10.63
C GLY A 83 1.66 5.41 12.12
N GLY A 84 0.64 4.91 12.83
CA GLY A 84 0.71 4.66 14.26
C GLY A 84 1.79 3.66 14.65
N ARG A 85 1.95 2.59 13.90
CA ARG A 85 2.99 1.57 14.17
C ARG A 85 4.40 2.04 13.85
N ALA A 86 4.54 2.81 12.77
CA ALA A 86 5.83 3.41 12.44
C ALA A 86 6.24 4.40 13.55
N ARG A 87 5.32 5.23 14.01
CA ARG A 87 5.55 6.16 15.10
C ARG A 87 5.88 5.46 16.42
N ALA A 88 5.21 4.38 16.74
CA ALA A 88 5.52 3.56 17.93
C ALA A 88 6.93 2.94 17.88
N ARG A 89 7.52 2.85 16.69
CA ARG A 89 8.91 2.40 16.47
C ARG A 89 9.91 3.56 16.36
N GLY A 90 9.48 4.78 16.68
CA GLY A 90 10.33 5.98 16.70
C GLY A 90 10.38 6.75 15.39
N ALA A 91 9.57 6.39 14.39
CA ALA A 91 9.50 7.15 13.15
C ALA A 91 8.85 8.51 13.39
N ASP A 92 9.43 9.56 12.80
CA ASP A 92 8.81 10.88 12.75
C ASP A 92 7.84 10.96 11.56
N VAL A 93 6.70 10.29 11.71
CA VAL A 93 5.62 10.30 10.72
C VAL A 93 4.31 10.74 11.37
N PRO A 94 3.44 11.46 10.66
CA PRO A 94 2.12 11.83 11.17
C PRO A 94 1.25 10.59 11.39
N VAL A 95 0.50 10.58 12.48
CA VAL A 95 -0.61 9.63 12.66
C VAL A 95 -1.86 10.23 12.02
N ARG A 96 -2.50 9.44 11.16
CA ARG A 96 -3.67 9.86 10.38
C ARG A 96 -4.84 8.92 10.61
N ALA A 97 -6.06 9.43 10.50
CA ALA A 97 -7.23 8.57 10.38
C ALA A 97 -7.17 7.79 9.04
N PRO A 98 -7.77 6.59 8.96
CA PRO A 98 -7.81 5.83 7.71
C PRO A 98 -8.39 6.60 6.52
N ALA A 99 -9.39 7.46 6.76
CA ALA A 99 -9.96 8.31 5.71
C ALA A 99 -8.97 9.36 5.19
N GLU A 100 -8.17 9.98 6.06
CA GLU A 100 -7.13 10.95 5.66
C GLU A 100 -6.01 10.27 4.86
N ALA A 101 -5.65 9.04 5.25
CA ALA A 101 -4.69 8.23 4.51
C ALA A 101 -5.24 7.86 3.11
N ALA A 102 -6.53 7.56 3.00
CA ALA A 102 -7.18 7.31 1.71
C ALA A 102 -7.18 8.55 0.81
N ASP A 103 -7.45 9.74 1.37
CA ASP A 103 -7.37 11.00 0.64
C ASP A 103 -5.96 11.27 0.10
N LEU A 104 -4.94 10.93 0.88
CA LEU A 104 -3.55 11.02 0.44
C LEU A 104 -3.25 10.05 -0.71
N LEU A 105 -3.70 8.78 -0.63
CA LEU A 105 -3.52 7.82 -1.73
C LEU A 105 -4.25 8.28 -3.00
N LEU A 106 -5.46 8.81 -2.87
CA LEU A 106 -6.19 9.39 -4.01
C LEU A 106 -5.45 10.57 -4.64
N ALA A 107 -4.85 11.44 -3.82
CA ALA A 107 -4.04 12.56 -4.32
C ALA A 107 -2.82 12.03 -5.11
N LEU A 108 -2.09 11.05 -4.58
CA LEU A 108 -0.97 10.41 -5.27
C LEU A 108 -1.42 9.73 -6.58
N ALA A 109 -2.56 9.04 -6.56
CA ALA A 109 -3.11 8.39 -7.76
C ALA A 109 -3.49 9.41 -8.86
N ARG A 110 -3.93 10.60 -8.50
CA ARG A 110 -4.25 11.66 -9.47
C ARG A 110 -3.02 12.22 -10.19
N GLU A 111 -1.85 12.11 -9.60
CA GLU A 111 -0.59 12.56 -10.19
C GLU A 111 0.08 11.48 -11.05
N HIS A 112 -0.40 10.23 -11.00
CA HIS A 112 0.18 9.07 -11.65
C HIS A 112 -0.87 8.30 -12.48
N ASP A 113 -0.41 7.44 -13.35
CA ASP A 113 -1.27 6.57 -14.14
C ASP A 113 -1.60 5.27 -13.40
N LEU A 114 -0.71 4.86 -12.48
CA LEU A 114 -0.89 3.72 -11.57
C LEU A 114 -0.36 4.07 -10.18
N ALA A 115 -1.18 3.86 -9.15
CA ALA A 115 -0.74 3.87 -7.76
C ALA A 115 -0.91 2.48 -7.15
N VAL A 116 0.14 1.97 -6.54
CA VAL A 116 0.16 0.68 -5.83
C VAL A 116 0.35 0.94 -4.34
N PHE A 117 -0.43 0.27 -3.51
CA PHE A 117 -0.30 0.29 -2.06
C PHE A 117 -0.50 -1.11 -1.50
N GLU A 118 0.37 -1.53 -0.61
CA GLU A 118 0.31 -2.81 0.09
C GLU A 118 -0.04 -2.63 1.57
N PHE A 119 -0.95 -3.49 2.05
CA PHE A 119 -1.38 -3.53 3.43
C PHE A 119 -1.03 -4.89 4.05
N PHE A 120 -0.12 -4.91 5.03
CA PHE A 120 0.43 -6.14 5.59
C PHE A 120 -0.18 -6.59 6.94
N GLU A 121 -1.02 -5.77 7.57
CA GLU A 121 -1.48 -6.07 8.93
C GLU A 121 -2.40 -7.28 9.01
N THR A 122 -3.14 -7.61 7.95
CA THR A 122 -3.95 -8.83 7.90
C THR A 122 -3.08 -10.08 7.93
N ASP A 123 -1.98 -10.08 7.16
CA ASP A 123 -1.00 -11.16 7.15
C ASP A 123 -0.29 -11.30 8.51
N GLU A 124 0.14 -10.17 9.09
CA GLU A 124 0.74 -10.17 10.44
C GLU A 124 -0.22 -10.70 11.52
N ALA A 125 -1.52 -10.37 11.42
CA ALA A 125 -2.54 -10.86 12.35
C ALA A 125 -2.76 -12.37 12.19
N GLY A 126 -2.77 -12.86 10.95
CA GLY A 126 -2.85 -14.29 10.64
C GLY A 126 -1.66 -15.06 11.21
N HIS A 127 -0.43 -14.61 10.96
CA HIS A 127 0.78 -15.20 11.52
C HIS A 127 0.82 -15.15 13.05
N ALA A 128 0.27 -14.10 13.67
CA ALA A 128 0.12 -13.98 15.11
C ALA A 128 -1.03 -14.84 15.67
N ARG A 129 -1.92 -15.35 14.81
CA ARG A 129 -3.13 -16.10 15.18
C ARG A 129 -4.00 -15.31 16.16
N SER A 130 -4.13 -14.01 15.94
CA SER A 130 -4.83 -13.10 16.85
C SER A 130 -6.08 -12.55 16.19
N MET A 131 -7.24 -12.99 16.70
CA MET A 131 -8.55 -12.48 16.28
C MET A 131 -8.68 -10.98 16.55
N GLU A 132 -8.20 -10.49 17.70
CA GLU A 132 -8.21 -9.08 18.05
C GLU A 132 -7.48 -8.24 16.99
N ARG A 133 -6.23 -8.61 16.66
CA ARG A 133 -5.44 -7.92 15.61
C ARG A 133 -6.10 -8.02 14.24
N ALA A 134 -6.70 -9.17 13.92
CA ALA A 134 -7.40 -9.35 12.66
C ALA A 134 -8.60 -8.39 12.54
N LEU A 135 -9.41 -8.29 13.57
CA LEU A 135 -10.55 -7.38 13.60
C LEU A 135 -10.12 -5.91 13.52
N GLU A 136 -9.08 -5.51 14.24
CA GLU A 136 -8.53 -4.15 14.17
C GLU A 136 -7.99 -3.83 12.78
N ALA A 137 -7.22 -4.74 12.17
CA ALA A 137 -6.68 -4.58 10.84
C ALA A 137 -7.80 -4.46 9.79
N LEU A 138 -8.81 -5.34 9.86
CA LEU A 138 -9.95 -5.31 8.94
C LEU A 138 -10.81 -4.06 9.12
N ALA A 139 -11.05 -3.60 10.34
CA ALA A 139 -11.79 -2.37 10.59
C ALA A 139 -11.07 -1.14 10.00
N ARG A 140 -9.74 -1.10 10.14
CA ARG A 140 -8.90 -0.04 9.56
C ARG A 140 -8.93 -0.07 8.04
N LEU A 141 -8.78 -1.26 7.47
CA LEU A 141 -8.84 -1.48 6.02
C LEU A 141 -10.22 -1.11 5.45
N ASP A 142 -11.32 -1.50 6.11
CA ASP A 142 -12.68 -1.17 5.69
C ASP A 142 -12.89 0.35 5.64
N ALA A 143 -12.51 1.06 6.69
CA ALA A 143 -12.62 2.52 6.74
C ALA A 143 -11.80 3.21 5.63
N PHE A 144 -10.59 2.70 5.35
CA PHE A 144 -9.72 3.17 4.28
C PHE A 144 -10.35 2.92 2.90
N LEU A 145 -10.80 1.69 2.63
CA LEU A 145 -11.41 1.31 1.36
C LEU A 145 -12.71 2.06 1.08
N ARG A 146 -13.58 2.23 2.09
CA ARG A 146 -14.81 3.03 1.95
C ARG A 146 -14.50 4.44 1.48
N ARG A 147 -13.47 5.07 2.03
CA ARG A 147 -13.09 6.43 1.64
C ARG A 147 -12.46 6.44 0.23
N LEU A 148 -11.63 5.46 -0.12
CA LEU A 148 -11.09 5.33 -1.47
C LEU A 148 -12.19 5.21 -2.51
N VAL A 149 -13.14 4.28 -2.31
CA VAL A 149 -14.27 4.06 -3.24
C VAL A 149 -15.11 5.32 -3.39
N ALA A 150 -15.42 6.01 -2.28
CA ALA A 150 -16.17 7.26 -2.31
C ALA A 150 -15.43 8.42 -2.99
N GLY A 151 -14.10 8.35 -3.06
CA GLY A 151 -13.26 9.39 -3.66
C GLY A 151 -12.85 9.13 -5.10
N LEU A 152 -13.27 8.01 -5.72
CA LEU A 152 -12.98 7.71 -7.11
C LEU A 152 -13.67 8.70 -8.04
N GLY A 153 -12.93 9.23 -9.00
CA GLY A 153 -13.47 10.00 -10.11
C GLY A 153 -14.08 9.09 -11.18
N PRO A 154 -14.78 9.66 -12.16
CA PRO A 154 -15.48 8.89 -13.21
C PRO A 154 -14.54 8.05 -14.09
N GLU A 155 -13.27 8.44 -14.17
CA GLU A 155 -12.25 7.74 -14.97
C GLU A 155 -11.33 6.84 -14.11
N ASP A 156 -11.50 6.85 -12.79
CA ASP A 156 -10.66 6.08 -11.89
C ASP A 156 -11.15 4.62 -11.77
N GLY A 157 -10.22 3.71 -11.58
CA GLY A 157 -10.47 2.31 -11.24
C GLY A 157 -9.65 1.90 -10.02
N LEU A 158 -10.27 1.20 -9.08
CA LEU A 158 -9.60 0.58 -7.94
C LEU A 158 -9.72 -0.93 -8.05
N VAL A 159 -8.59 -1.62 -7.96
CA VAL A 159 -8.53 -3.08 -7.80
C VAL A 159 -7.96 -3.38 -6.44
N VAL A 160 -8.64 -4.21 -5.68
CA VAL A 160 -8.16 -4.78 -4.41
C VAL A 160 -7.97 -6.26 -4.60
N ALA A 161 -6.78 -6.77 -4.34
CA ALA A 161 -6.45 -8.19 -4.46
C ALA A 161 -5.62 -8.63 -3.26
N SER A 162 -5.74 -9.90 -2.89
CA SER A 162 -4.82 -10.54 -1.95
C SER A 162 -3.91 -11.50 -2.73
N ASP A 163 -2.68 -11.65 -2.26
CA ASP A 163 -1.66 -12.54 -2.84
C ASP A 163 -1.79 -13.99 -2.33
N HIS A 164 -2.33 -14.19 -1.12
CA HIS A 164 -2.56 -15.49 -0.51
C HIS A 164 -3.59 -15.43 0.62
N GLY A 165 -4.11 -16.59 1.02
CA GLY A 165 -4.92 -16.74 2.22
C GLY A 165 -4.04 -16.80 3.48
N ASN A 166 -4.55 -16.29 4.59
CA ASN A 166 -3.93 -16.35 5.91
C ASN A 166 -4.94 -16.03 7.03
N VAL A 167 -5.45 -14.77 7.06
CA VAL A 167 -6.26 -14.26 8.17
C VAL A 167 -7.64 -14.92 8.30
N GLU A 168 -8.13 -15.58 7.26
CA GLU A 168 -9.40 -16.30 7.26
C GLU A 168 -9.39 -17.58 8.09
N ASP A 169 -8.20 -18.12 8.40
CA ASP A 169 -8.03 -19.31 9.25
C ASP A 169 -6.92 -19.09 10.30
N LEU A 170 -7.28 -18.55 11.42
CA LEU A 170 -6.35 -18.29 12.54
C LEU A 170 -5.96 -19.58 13.31
N SER A 171 -6.47 -20.76 12.94
CA SER A 171 -5.97 -22.02 13.46
C SER A 171 -4.58 -22.37 12.92
N LEU A 172 -4.24 -21.88 11.74
CA LEU A 172 -2.97 -22.07 11.07
C LEU A 172 -2.05 -20.88 11.26
N ARG A 173 -0.74 -21.13 11.30
CA ARG A 173 0.28 -20.06 11.34
C ARG A 173 0.79 -19.69 9.95
N ASN A 174 0.66 -20.60 9.00
CA ASN A 174 1.17 -20.43 7.64
C ASN A 174 0.05 -19.98 6.71
N HIS A 175 0.44 -19.53 5.52
CA HIS A 175 -0.50 -19.19 4.46
C HIS A 175 -1.39 -20.39 4.12
N THR A 176 -2.63 -20.11 3.77
CA THR A 176 -3.60 -21.11 3.38
C THR A 176 -3.69 -21.22 1.86
N ARG A 177 -4.41 -22.23 1.37
CA ARG A 177 -4.78 -22.37 -0.05
C ARG A 177 -6.20 -21.91 -0.32
N ALA A 178 -6.81 -21.16 0.60
CA ALA A 178 -8.13 -20.63 0.40
C ALA A 178 -8.15 -19.67 -0.80
N PRO A 179 -9.23 -19.63 -1.57
CA PRO A 179 -9.42 -18.61 -2.60
C PRO A 179 -9.37 -17.23 -1.98
N VAL A 180 -8.66 -16.31 -2.62
CA VAL A 180 -8.54 -14.92 -2.19
C VAL A 180 -9.45 -14.01 -3.01
N PRO A 181 -9.99 -12.91 -2.42
CA PRO A 181 -10.85 -12.00 -3.14
C PRO A 181 -10.04 -11.16 -4.13
N VAL A 182 -10.68 -10.86 -5.26
CA VAL A 182 -10.29 -9.77 -6.15
C VAL A 182 -11.52 -8.90 -6.37
N LEU A 183 -11.45 -7.62 -6.00
CA LEU A 183 -12.56 -6.69 -6.04
C LEU A 183 -12.23 -5.53 -6.98
N GLY A 184 -13.17 -5.13 -7.82
CA GLY A 184 -13.05 -4.00 -8.73
C GLY A 184 -14.11 -2.94 -8.45
N PHE A 185 -13.69 -1.66 -8.42
CA PHE A 185 -14.56 -0.50 -8.23
C PHE A 185 -14.31 0.56 -9.30
N GLY A 186 -15.28 1.43 -9.52
CA GLY A 186 -15.20 2.45 -10.56
C GLY A 186 -15.03 1.80 -11.95
N ARG A 187 -14.10 2.25 -12.77
CA ARG A 187 -13.84 1.66 -14.10
C ARG A 187 -13.30 0.23 -14.07
N ALA A 188 -12.83 -0.25 -12.93
CA ALA A 188 -12.43 -1.64 -12.76
C ALA A 188 -13.61 -2.57 -12.44
N ALA A 189 -14.78 -2.03 -12.07
CA ALA A 189 -15.98 -2.83 -11.83
C ALA A 189 -16.39 -3.57 -13.12
N GLY A 190 -16.68 -4.86 -13.00
CA GLY A 190 -17.04 -5.72 -14.14
C GLY A 190 -15.87 -6.14 -15.05
N ARG A 191 -14.64 -5.64 -14.79
CA ARG A 191 -13.43 -6.08 -15.50
C ARG A 191 -12.62 -7.11 -14.73
N VAL A 192 -12.91 -7.26 -13.44
CA VAL A 192 -12.33 -8.28 -12.60
C VAL A 192 -13.18 -9.53 -12.74
N GLU A 193 -12.77 -10.44 -13.60
CA GLU A 193 -13.39 -11.76 -13.71
C GLU A 193 -12.73 -12.72 -12.70
N ALA A 194 -13.54 -13.66 -12.19
CA ALA A 194 -13.00 -14.71 -11.32
C ALA A 194 -11.95 -15.51 -12.11
N VAL A 195 -10.70 -15.42 -11.66
CA VAL A 195 -9.64 -16.32 -12.16
C VAL A 195 -9.96 -17.71 -11.62
N LYS A 196 -10.31 -18.63 -12.52
CA LYS A 196 -10.61 -20.04 -12.20
C LYS A 196 -9.33 -20.87 -12.03
#